data_eb1ff25b3fa1c19e57b3ae825761e836
#
_entry.id   eb1ff25b3fa1c19e57b3ae825761e836
#
_cell.length_a   1.000
_cell.length_b   1.000
_cell.length_c   1.000
_cell.angle_alpha   90.00
_cell.angle_beta   90.00
_cell.angle_gamma   90.00
#
_symmetry.space_group_name_H-M   'P 1'
#
loop_
_entity.id
_entity.type
_entity.pdbx_description
1 polymer ?
#
loop_
_entity_poly.entity_id
_entity_poly.type
_entity_poly.pdbx_seq_one_letter_code
_entity_poly.pdbx_strand_id
1 'polypeptide(L)'
;MGVPALKAQQDSLIMNTDEILVGEIKGFDEGVLTIKTDYSDKDFKVEWDKVVSIRTEQKFVMISTDGERLFGRLISDKDDPSNVMIEDEKAGFPVMKIDDIVFFKEVDDTFWSRLDLKLSAGYTLTKANNSHQLTGNFKTGYLSSIFLSELSFSILRTLQTADEITTRVSRTEAGLGFVFFIVRDWFAVA
;
A
#
# COMPACT_ATOMS: atom_id res chain seq x y z
N MET A 1 -22.07 18.05 28.15
CA MET A 1 -21.28 16.81 28.10
C MET A 1 -20.45 16.87 26.84
N GLY A 2 -19.17 17.24 26.98
CA GLY A 2 -18.23 17.29 25.84
C GLY A 2 -17.79 15.88 25.50
N VAL A 3 -18.00 15.48 24.25
CA VAL A 3 -17.38 14.27 23.72
C VAL A 3 -15.87 14.52 23.72
N PRO A 4 -15.02 13.69 24.35
CA PRO A 4 -13.59 13.84 24.22
C PRO A 4 -13.28 13.64 22.73
N ALA A 5 -12.72 14.69 22.10
CA ALA A 5 -12.12 14.52 20.79
C ALA A 5 -11.05 13.44 20.94
N LEU A 6 -11.21 12.33 20.24
CA LEU A 6 -10.11 11.39 20.02
C LEU A 6 -8.97 12.25 19.46
N LYS A 7 -7.92 12.43 20.27
CA LYS A 7 -6.66 12.97 19.76
C LYS A 7 -6.23 11.99 18.67
N ALA A 8 -6.31 12.41 17.42
CA ALA A 8 -5.72 11.67 16.34
C ALA A 8 -4.26 11.41 16.72
N GLN A 9 -3.82 10.18 16.68
CA GLN A 9 -2.43 9.82 16.83
C GLN A 9 -1.67 10.60 15.76
N GLN A 10 -0.74 11.45 16.19
CA GLN A 10 -0.04 12.34 15.27
C GLN A 10 1.42 11.95 15.22
N ASP A 11 1.88 11.68 14.01
CA ASP A 11 3.29 11.49 13.73
C ASP A 11 4.03 12.82 13.81
N SER A 12 5.32 12.80 14.05
CA SER A 12 6.14 14.01 14.11
C SER A 12 7.48 13.80 13.42
N LEU A 13 7.93 14.86 12.76
CA LEU A 13 9.24 15.00 12.14
C LEU A 13 9.97 16.17 12.76
N ILE A 14 11.28 16.05 12.97
CA ILE A 14 12.16 17.16 13.29
C ILE A 14 13.08 17.36 12.10
N MET A 15 13.11 18.60 11.62
CA MET A 15 13.91 19.01 10.49
C MET A 15 15.31 19.43 10.94
N ASN A 16 16.27 19.47 10.02
CA ASN A 16 17.63 19.96 10.28
C ASN A 16 17.69 21.46 10.62
N THR A 17 16.58 22.19 10.50
CA THR A 17 16.36 23.58 10.91
C THR A 17 15.70 23.69 12.29
N ASP A 18 15.58 22.58 13.04
CA ASP A 18 14.90 22.44 14.33
C ASP A 18 13.37 22.68 14.27
N GLU A 19 12.79 22.79 13.09
CA GLU A 19 11.34 22.88 12.92
C GLU A 19 10.69 21.52 13.12
N ILE A 20 9.52 21.53 13.75
CA ILE A 20 8.74 20.32 14.02
C ILE A 20 7.50 20.34 13.13
N LEU A 21 7.37 19.31 12.31
CA LEU A 21 6.16 19.03 11.56
C LEU A 21 5.35 17.94 12.26
N VAL A 22 4.07 18.23 12.51
CA VAL A 22 3.13 17.29 13.12
C VAL A 22 2.01 17.00 12.15
N GLY A 23 1.71 15.73 11.95
CA GLY A 23 0.68 15.31 11.01
C GLY A 23 0.58 13.79 10.88
N GLU A 24 0.03 13.31 9.80
CA GLU A 24 -0.09 11.92 9.42
C GLU A 24 0.92 11.62 8.30
N ILE A 25 1.95 10.85 8.61
CA ILE A 25 2.93 10.42 7.61
C ILE A 25 2.30 9.35 6.73
N LYS A 26 2.30 9.57 5.41
CA LYS A 26 1.74 8.64 4.43
C LYS A 26 2.77 7.64 3.90
N GLY A 27 4.02 8.05 3.87
CA GLY A 27 5.11 7.23 3.39
C GLY A 27 6.31 8.03 2.93
N PHE A 28 7.33 7.30 2.54
CA PHE A 28 8.59 7.79 2.00
C PHE A 28 9.00 6.94 0.80
N ASP A 29 9.29 7.59 -0.31
CA ASP A 29 9.72 6.97 -1.55
C ASP A 29 10.56 7.93 -2.37
N GLU A 30 11.59 7.41 -3.06
CA GLU A 30 12.48 8.18 -3.93
C GLU A 30 13.03 9.48 -3.29
N GLY A 31 13.39 9.42 -2.00
CA GLY A 31 13.97 10.56 -1.28
C GLY A 31 12.95 11.60 -0.80
N VAL A 32 11.65 11.36 -0.97
CA VAL A 32 10.58 12.28 -0.60
C VAL A 32 9.61 11.65 0.39
N LEU A 33 9.47 12.27 1.56
CA LEU A 33 8.45 11.93 2.55
C LEU A 33 7.18 12.73 2.30
N THR A 34 6.05 12.07 2.39
CA THR A 34 4.72 12.69 2.28
C THR A 34 4.03 12.70 3.64
N ILE A 35 3.63 13.88 4.09
CA ILE A 35 2.92 14.10 5.36
C ILE A 35 1.68 14.96 5.13
N LYS A 36 0.56 14.52 5.69
CA LYS A 36 -0.70 15.26 5.74
C LYS A 36 -0.81 15.99 7.09
N THR A 37 -1.12 17.27 7.04
CA THR A 37 -1.28 18.11 8.24
C THR A 37 -2.69 18.67 8.34
N ASP A 38 -3.15 18.97 9.55
CA ASP A 38 -4.51 19.52 9.79
C ASP A 38 -4.69 20.95 9.29
N TYR A 39 -3.59 21.64 8.94
CA TYR A 39 -3.61 23.04 8.50
C TYR A 39 -3.41 23.20 6.98
N SER A 40 -3.45 22.09 6.21
CA SER A 40 -3.34 22.13 4.76
C SER A 40 -4.27 21.11 4.10
N ASP A 41 -4.94 21.54 3.04
CA ASP A 41 -5.76 20.64 2.19
C ASP A 41 -4.91 19.73 1.29
N LYS A 42 -3.60 20.03 1.18
CA LYS A 42 -2.66 19.24 0.37
C LYS A 42 -1.59 18.65 1.26
N ASP A 43 -1.16 17.46 0.89
CA ASP A 43 -0.02 16.81 1.53
C ASP A 43 1.26 17.60 1.28
N PHE A 44 2.08 17.73 2.32
CA PHE A 44 3.42 18.27 2.20
C PHE A 44 4.39 17.19 1.73
N LYS A 45 5.31 17.60 0.88
CA LYS A 45 6.43 16.79 0.42
C LYS A 45 7.69 17.31 1.08
N VAL A 46 8.37 16.47 1.83
CA VAL A 46 9.56 16.79 2.60
C VAL A 46 10.72 15.99 2.04
N GLU A 47 11.82 16.65 1.69
CA GLU A 47 13.06 16.00 1.28
C GLU A 47 13.64 15.21 2.47
N TRP A 48 13.97 13.94 2.26
CA TRP A 48 14.43 13.06 3.34
C TRP A 48 15.74 13.50 3.99
N ASP A 49 16.65 14.07 3.22
CA ASP A 49 17.92 14.63 3.70
C ASP A 49 17.76 15.82 4.65
N LYS A 50 16.57 16.39 4.77
CA LYS A 50 16.23 17.45 5.72
C LYS A 50 15.65 16.92 7.03
N VAL A 51 15.31 15.64 7.09
CA VAL A 51 14.73 15.01 8.29
C VAL A 51 15.85 14.52 9.20
N VAL A 52 15.85 15.00 10.44
CA VAL A 52 16.82 14.59 11.46
C VAL A 52 16.23 13.55 12.40
N SER A 53 14.93 13.66 12.68
CA SER A 53 14.27 12.72 13.60
C SER A 53 12.85 12.45 13.13
N ILE A 54 12.41 11.22 13.33
CA ILE A 54 11.07 10.75 13.00
C ILE A 54 10.47 10.00 14.19
N ARG A 55 9.21 10.26 14.45
CA ARG A 55 8.41 9.47 15.37
C ARG A 55 7.05 9.20 14.76
N THR A 56 6.68 7.93 14.66
CA THR A 56 5.39 7.51 14.13
C THR A 56 4.56 6.79 15.20
N GLU A 57 3.27 7.01 15.16
CA GLU A 57 2.29 6.28 15.97
C GLU A 57 1.66 5.13 15.17
N GLN A 58 1.73 5.21 13.85
CA GLN A 58 1.25 4.19 12.93
C GLN A 58 2.39 3.23 12.56
N LYS A 59 2.03 2.04 12.10
CA LYS A 59 2.97 1.04 11.64
C LYS A 59 3.23 1.20 10.13
N PHE A 60 4.46 0.98 9.76
CA PHE A 60 4.94 1.07 8.37
C PHE A 60 5.61 -0.24 7.97
N VAL A 61 5.48 -0.60 6.70
CA VAL A 61 6.44 -1.49 6.06
C VAL A 61 7.60 -0.63 5.56
N MET A 62 8.81 -1.01 5.86
CA MET A 62 10.04 -0.33 5.47
C MET A 62 10.96 -1.26 4.71
N ILE A 63 11.79 -0.65 3.86
CA ILE A 63 12.85 -1.33 3.13
C ILE A 63 14.14 -0.55 3.38
N SER A 64 15.19 -1.26 3.78
CA SER A 64 16.50 -0.70 3.98
C SER A 64 17.37 -0.78 2.71
N THR A 65 18.50 -0.10 2.69
CA THR A 65 19.48 -0.12 1.59
C THR A 65 20.00 -1.51 1.25
N ASP A 66 20.05 -2.42 2.21
CA ASP A 66 20.43 -3.82 2.02
C ASP A 66 19.27 -4.76 1.67
N GLY A 67 18.07 -4.19 1.43
CA GLY A 67 16.88 -4.91 1.00
C GLY A 67 16.13 -5.61 2.14
N GLU A 68 16.50 -5.38 3.39
CA GLU A 68 15.77 -5.92 4.53
C GLU A 68 14.39 -5.26 4.63
N ARG A 69 13.36 -6.09 4.88
CA ARG A 69 12.00 -5.62 5.13
C ARG A 69 11.68 -5.69 6.60
N LEU A 70 11.33 -4.56 7.15
CA LEU A 70 10.93 -4.40 8.53
C LEU A 70 9.51 -3.87 8.61
N PHE A 71 8.85 -4.19 9.70
CA PHE A 71 7.46 -3.81 9.91
C PHE A 71 7.28 -3.30 11.33
N GLY A 72 6.90 -2.05 11.50
CA GLY A 72 6.74 -1.46 12.83
C GLY A 72 6.58 0.04 12.81
N ARG A 73 6.64 0.64 13.99
CA ARG A 73 6.71 2.08 14.19
C ARG A 73 8.14 2.55 14.14
N LEU A 74 8.35 3.75 13.58
CA LEU A 74 9.64 4.40 13.56
C LEU A 74 9.77 5.35 14.75
N ILE A 75 10.81 5.19 15.53
CA ILE A 75 11.11 6.03 16.68
C ILE A 75 12.59 6.37 16.66
N SER A 76 12.94 7.62 16.33
CA SER A 76 14.33 8.07 16.45
C SER A 76 14.79 8.06 17.91
N ASP A 77 16.04 7.64 18.12
CA ASP A 77 16.68 7.70 19.43
C ASP A 77 16.81 9.16 19.90
N LYS A 78 16.64 9.37 21.20
CA LYS A 78 16.72 10.72 21.79
C LYS A 78 18.15 11.22 21.89
N ASP A 79 19.10 10.32 22.12
CA ASP A 79 20.51 10.65 22.34
C ASP A 79 21.27 10.70 21.01
N ASP A 80 20.85 9.89 20.02
CA ASP A 80 21.37 9.90 18.65
C ASP A 80 20.22 9.79 17.65
N PRO A 81 19.63 10.91 17.21
CA PRO A 81 18.50 10.94 16.29
C PRO A 81 18.76 10.29 14.93
N SER A 82 20.04 10.10 14.55
CA SER A 82 20.40 9.38 13.33
C SER A 82 20.05 7.88 13.40
N ASN A 83 19.86 7.34 14.59
CA ASN A 83 19.42 5.98 14.83
C ASN A 83 17.89 5.95 14.99
N VAL A 84 17.25 5.11 14.19
CA VAL A 84 15.82 4.84 14.23
C VAL A 84 15.60 3.44 14.76
N MET A 85 14.91 3.34 15.87
CA MET A 85 14.40 2.10 16.42
C MET A 85 13.08 1.75 15.74
N ILE A 86 12.94 0.51 15.31
CA ILE A 86 11.72 0.00 14.71
C ILE A 86 11.02 -0.88 15.74
N GLU A 87 9.88 -0.43 16.23
CA GLU A 87 9.08 -1.18 17.18
C GLU A 87 8.24 -2.21 16.43
N ASP A 88 8.78 -3.44 16.31
CA ASP A 88 8.09 -4.59 15.71
C ASP A 88 7.66 -5.57 16.79
N GLU A 89 6.39 -5.93 16.82
CA GLU A 89 5.83 -6.88 17.80
C GLU A 89 6.43 -8.30 17.68
N LYS A 90 6.99 -8.66 16.52
CA LYS A 90 7.52 -10.00 16.24
C LYS A 90 9.05 -10.06 16.22
N ALA A 91 9.69 -9.04 15.67
CA ALA A 91 11.14 -8.97 15.49
C ALA A 91 11.87 -8.26 16.65
N GLY A 92 11.13 -7.69 17.60
CA GLY A 92 11.70 -6.92 18.70
C GLY A 92 11.94 -5.45 18.31
N PHE A 93 13.11 -4.92 18.63
CA PHE A 93 13.44 -3.51 18.45
C PHE A 93 14.75 -3.36 17.63
N PRO A 94 14.76 -3.75 16.34
CA PRO A 94 15.92 -3.51 15.51
C PRO A 94 16.18 -2.00 15.39
N VAL A 95 17.46 -1.63 15.38
CA VAL A 95 17.91 -0.24 15.21
C VAL A 95 18.65 -0.14 13.90
N MET A 96 18.35 0.88 13.11
CA MET A 96 19.04 1.19 11.87
C MET A 96 19.28 2.69 11.76
N LYS A 97 20.17 3.10 10.86
CA LYS A 97 20.36 4.51 10.57
C LYS A 97 19.21 5.05 9.75
N ILE A 98 18.84 6.30 9.98
CA ILE A 98 17.80 6.98 9.23
C ILE A 98 18.12 7.02 7.73
N ASP A 99 19.41 7.15 7.37
CA ASP A 99 19.90 7.19 5.98
C ASP A 99 19.83 5.83 5.29
N ASP A 100 19.75 4.73 6.05
CA ASP A 100 19.64 3.38 5.49
C ASP A 100 18.20 3.04 5.08
N ILE A 101 17.23 3.88 5.41
CA ILE A 101 15.83 3.70 5.01
C ILE A 101 15.66 4.25 3.59
N VAL A 102 15.28 3.40 2.64
CA VAL A 102 15.07 3.80 1.23
C VAL A 102 13.59 3.92 0.86
N PHE A 103 12.74 3.26 1.61
CA PHE A 103 11.30 3.26 1.39
C PHE A 103 10.56 2.93 2.67
N PHE A 104 9.44 3.58 2.92
CA PHE A 104 8.42 3.09 3.83
C PHE A 104 7.04 3.58 3.43
N LYS A 105 6.05 2.76 3.73
CA LYS A 105 4.65 3.07 3.49
C LYS A 105 3.81 2.64 4.68
N GLU A 106 2.86 3.49 5.05
CA GLU A 106 1.88 3.19 6.08
C GLU A 106 1.16 1.87 5.78
N VAL A 107 1.08 1.03 6.80
CA VAL A 107 0.30 -0.20 6.76
C VAL A 107 -0.67 -0.17 7.93
N ASP A 108 -1.88 0.10 7.60
CA ASP A 108 -2.97 -0.04 8.53
C ASP A 108 -3.08 -1.51 8.99
N ASP A 109 -3.19 -1.77 10.28
CA ASP A 109 -3.38 -3.12 10.83
C ASP A 109 -4.76 -3.70 10.48
N THR A 110 -5.61 -2.91 9.84
CA THR A 110 -6.95 -3.31 9.45
C THR A 110 -6.90 -4.23 8.24
N PHE A 111 -7.59 -5.37 8.29
CA PHE A 111 -7.74 -6.30 7.16
C PHE A 111 -8.10 -5.59 5.84
N TRP A 112 -8.95 -4.56 5.93
CA TRP A 112 -9.47 -3.83 4.77
C TRP A 112 -8.43 -2.97 4.06
N SER A 113 -7.46 -2.41 4.77
CA SER A 113 -6.39 -1.60 4.17
C SER A 113 -5.36 -2.43 3.41
N ARG A 114 -5.27 -3.72 3.75
CA ARG A 114 -4.42 -4.71 3.08
C ARG A 114 -5.11 -5.38 1.90
N LEU A 115 -6.39 -5.05 1.67
CA LEU A 115 -7.21 -5.61 0.61
C LEU A 115 -7.23 -4.65 -0.59
N ASP A 116 -6.65 -5.06 -1.71
CA ASP A 116 -6.83 -4.40 -3.00
C ASP A 116 -8.02 -5.04 -3.70
N LEU A 117 -8.99 -4.24 -4.13
CA LEU A 117 -10.20 -4.70 -4.81
C LEU A 117 -10.39 -3.92 -6.10
N LYS A 118 -10.43 -4.62 -7.22
CA LYS A 118 -10.71 -4.06 -8.54
C LYS A 118 -11.90 -4.75 -9.16
N LEU A 119 -12.92 -3.99 -9.49
CA LEU A 119 -14.11 -4.45 -10.19
C LEU A 119 -14.29 -3.64 -11.45
N SER A 120 -14.46 -4.30 -12.58
CA SER A 120 -14.82 -3.65 -13.85
C SER A 120 -15.91 -4.41 -14.58
N ALA A 121 -16.83 -3.68 -15.19
CA ALA A 121 -17.86 -4.21 -16.05
C ALA A 121 -17.93 -3.38 -17.33
N GLY A 122 -18.11 -4.03 -18.44
CA GLY A 122 -18.23 -3.39 -19.74
C GLY A 122 -19.32 -4.03 -20.59
N TYR A 123 -20.00 -3.19 -21.35
CA TYR A 123 -20.98 -3.64 -22.35
C TYR A 123 -20.69 -2.94 -23.67
N THR A 124 -20.55 -3.70 -24.72
CA THR A 124 -20.31 -3.22 -26.09
C THR A 124 -21.41 -3.71 -27.02
N LEU A 125 -21.97 -2.79 -27.80
CA LEU A 125 -22.96 -3.05 -28.83
C LEU A 125 -22.38 -2.66 -30.19
N THR A 126 -22.27 -3.61 -31.12
CA THR A 126 -21.84 -3.37 -32.47
C THR A 126 -23.00 -3.61 -33.42
N LYS A 127 -23.53 -2.51 -34.02
CA LYS A 127 -24.73 -2.57 -34.89
C LYS A 127 -24.50 -3.28 -36.21
N ALA A 128 -23.27 -3.23 -36.76
CA ALA A 128 -22.95 -3.75 -38.08
C ALA A 128 -23.23 -5.26 -38.24
N ASN A 129 -23.09 -6.03 -37.15
CA ASN A 129 -23.33 -7.49 -37.14
C ASN A 129 -24.18 -7.91 -35.92
N ASN A 130 -24.98 -7.00 -35.39
CA ASN A 130 -25.84 -7.19 -34.24
C ASN A 130 -25.14 -7.98 -33.10
N SER A 131 -23.93 -7.51 -32.75
CA SER A 131 -23.09 -8.16 -31.73
C SER A 131 -23.22 -7.43 -30.39
N HIS A 132 -23.50 -8.20 -29.34
CA HIS A 132 -23.58 -7.76 -27.96
C HIS A 132 -22.49 -8.47 -27.16
N GLN A 133 -21.62 -7.68 -26.53
CA GLN A 133 -20.55 -8.22 -25.71
C GLN A 133 -20.67 -7.67 -24.29
N LEU A 134 -20.70 -8.59 -23.32
CA LEU A 134 -20.65 -8.30 -21.89
C LEU A 134 -19.32 -8.79 -21.35
N THR A 135 -18.60 -7.91 -20.66
CA THR A 135 -17.36 -8.22 -19.96
C THR A 135 -17.51 -7.90 -18.48
N GLY A 136 -16.95 -8.76 -17.63
CA GLY A 136 -16.84 -8.53 -16.20
C GLY A 136 -15.49 -9.01 -15.71
N ASN A 137 -14.80 -8.19 -14.92
CA ASN A 137 -13.55 -8.58 -14.30
C ASN A 137 -13.59 -8.22 -12.81
N PHE A 138 -13.18 -9.16 -12.01
CA PHE A 138 -12.99 -9.01 -10.58
C PHE A 138 -11.58 -9.41 -10.24
N LYS A 139 -10.88 -8.57 -9.48
CA LYS A 139 -9.54 -8.84 -8.97
C LYS A 139 -9.48 -8.42 -7.53
N THR A 140 -8.97 -9.26 -6.67
CA THR A 140 -8.69 -8.90 -5.29
C THR A 140 -7.33 -9.45 -4.89
N GLY A 141 -6.57 -8.62 -4.18
CA GLY A 141 -5.28 -8.96 -3.63
C GLY A 141 -5.26 -8.70 -2.12
N TYR A 142 -4.60 -9.54 -1.38
CA TYR A 142 -4.33 -9.33 0.03
C TYR A 142 -2.84 -9.39 0.29
N LEU A 143 -2.29 -8.29 0.80
CA LEU A 143 -0.88 -8.16 1.13
C LEU A 143 -0.68 -8.32 2.64
N SER A 144 0.07 -9.35 3.02
CA SER A 144 0.57 -9.57 4.37
C SER A 144 2.08 -9.34 4.43
N SER A 145 2.65 -9.22 5.61
CA SER A 145 4.11 -9.15 5.81
C SER A 145 4.88 -10.37 5.29
N ILE A 146 4.21 -11.52 5.17
CA ILE A 146 4.83 -12.81 4.80
C ILE A 146 4.33 -13.38 3.48
N PHE A 147 3.19 -12.91 2.96
CA PHE A 147 2.65 -13.39 1.69
C PHE A 147 1.79 -12.34 0.97
N LEU A 148 1.71 -12.46 -0.34
CA LEU A 148 0.73 -11.82 -1.20
C LEU A 148 -0.18 -12.91 -1.77
N SER A 149 -1.48 -12.74 -1.68
CA SER A 149 -2.46 -13.58 -2.39
C SER A 149 -3.24 -12.75 -3.40
N GLU A 150 -3.52 -13.32 -4.55
CA GLU A 150 -4.32 -12.69 -5.59
C GLU A 150 -5.41 -13.66 -6.06
N LEU A 151 -6.65 -13.20 -6.10
CA LEU A 151 -7.77 -13.90 -6.71
C LEU A 151 -8.27 -13.06 -7.89
N SER A 152 -8.39 -13.68 -9.05
CA SER A 152 -8.94 -13.07 -10.26
C SER A 152 -10.10 -13.88 -10.81
N PHE A 153 -11.09 -13.18 -11.33
CA PHE A 153 -12.23 -13.78 -12.01
C PHE A 153 -12.60 -12.90 -13.21
N SER A 154 -12.76 -13.50 -14.36
CA SER A 154 -13.19 -12.81 -15.56
C SER A 154 -14.30 -13.56 -16.28
N ILE A 155 -15.24 -12.82 -16.83
CA ILE A 155 -16.32 -13.32 -17.65
C ILE A 155 -16.43 -12.51 -18.93
N LEU A 156 -16.51 -13.21 -20.05
CA LEU A 156 -16.79 -12.64 -21.36
C LEU A 156 -18.00 -13.39 -21.95
N ARG A 157 -19.02 -12.67 -22.34
CA ARG A 157 -20.16 -13.22 -23.08
C ARG A 157 -20.38 -12.41 -24.34
N THR A 158 -20.38 -13.06 -25.49
CA THR A 158 -20.65 -12.45 -26.78
C THR A 158 -21.83 -13.16 -27.41
N LEU A 159 -22.82 -12.38 -27.84
CA LEU A 159 -23.98 -12.79 -28.65
C LEU A 159 -23.86 -12.07 -29.99
N GLN A 160 -23.83 -12.82 -31.07
CA GLN A 160 -23.78 -12.27 -32.42
C GLN A 160 -24.87 -12.93 -33.25
N THR A 161 -25.70 -12.10 -33.91
CA THR A 161 -26.76 -12.58 -34.78
C THR A 161 -26.52 -12.04 -36.19
N ALA A 162 -26.22 -12.94 -37.12
CA ALA A 162 -26.07 -12.64 -38.54
C ALA A 162 -26.87 -13.65 -39.35
N ASP A 163 -27.65 -13.20 -40.32
CA ASP A 163 -28.44 -14.01 -41.24
C ASP A 163 -29.29 -15.10 -40.54
N GLU A 164 -30.03 -14.72 -39.49
CA GLU A 164 -30.86 -15.58 -38.63
C GLU A 164 -30.07 -16.60 -37.79
N ILE A 165 -28.75 -16.64 -37.91
CA ILE A 165 -27.90 -17.50 -37.08
C ILE A 165 -27.39 -16.72 -35.87
N THR A 166 -27.69 -17.25 -34.69
CA THR A 166 -27.19 -16.68 -33.44
C THR A 166 -26.01 -17.51 -32.94
N THR A 167 -24.84 -16.89 -32.89
CA THR A 167 -23.63 -17.46 -32.28
C THR A 167 -23.46 -16.88 -30.86
N ARG A 168 -23.24 -17.78 -29.92
CA ARG A 168 -22.97 -17.42 -28.52
C ARG A 168 -21.56 -17.91 -28.13
N VAL A 169 -20.72 -16.99 -27.66
CA VAL A 169 -19.42 -17.27 -27.09
C VAL A 169 -19.45 -16.91 -25.61
N SER A 170 -19.03 -17.82 -24.76
CA SER A 170 -18.90 -17.59 -23.32
C SER A 170 -17.51 -18.06 -22.89
N ARG A 171 -16.77 -17.20 -22.23
CA ARG A 171 -15.46 -17.48 -21.62
C ARG A 171 -15.52 -17.06 -20.17
N THR A 172 -15.13 -17.95 -19.29
CA THR A 172 -15.01 -17.69 -17.85
C THR A 172 -13.65 -18.18 -17.41
N GLU A 173 -12.92 -17.32 -16.72
CA GLU A 173 -11.60 -17.62 -16.20
C GLU A 173 -11.56 -17.28 -14.71
N ALA A 174 -10.93 -18.13 -13.93
CA ALA A 174 -10.62 -17.89 -12.52
C ALA A 174 -9.16 -18.21 -12.29
N GLY A 175 -8.48 -17.37 -11.55
CA GLY A 175 -7.07 -17.51 -11.21
C GLY A 175 -6.87 -17.25 -9.72
N LEU A 176 -6.00 -18.06 -9.11
CA LEU A 176 -5.57 -17.89 -7.72
C LEU A 176 -4.05 -17.95 -7.73
N GLY A 177 -3.42 -16.95 -7.16
CA GLY A 177 -1.97 -16.84 -7.05
C GLY A 177 -1.56 -16.59 -5.61
N PHE A 178 -0.45 -17.17 -5.19
CA PHE A 178 0.19 -16.91 -3.92
C PHE A 178 1.67 -16.64 -4.14
N VAL A 179 2.20 -15.63 -3.44
CA VAL A 179 3.62 -15.32 -3.37
C VAL A 179 4.01 -15.31 -1.91
N PHE A 180 4.90 -16.18 -1.51
CA PHE A 180 5.44 -16.21 -0.15
C PHE A 180 6.81 -15.54 -0.12
N PHE A 181 6.98 -14.57 0.78
CA PHE A 181 8.26 -13.90 1.03
C PHE A 181 9.05 -14.74 2.05
N ILE A 182 10.18 -15.32 1.63
CA ILE A 182 10.94 -16.25 2.48
C ILE A 182 12.01 -15.51 3.28
N VAL A 183 13.00 -14.95 2.64
CA VAL A 183 14.07 -14.12 3.25
C VAL A 183 14.73 -13.29 2.15
N ARG A 184 14.95 -12.00 2.39
CA ARG A 184 15.58 -11.05 1.45
C ARG A 184 14.94 -11.20 0.06
N ASP A 185 15.69 -11.35 -1.00
CA ASP A 185 15.17 -11.39 -2.38
C ASP A 185 14.56 -12.74 -2.80
N TRP A 186 14.33 -13.67 -1.86
CA TRP A 186 13.75 -14.98 -2.18
C TRP A 186 12.25 -15.01 -1.96
N PHE A 187 11.52 -15.39 -3.00
CA PHE A 187 10.08 -15.62 -2.94
C PHE A 187 9.70 -16.94 -3.62
N ALA A 188 8.65 -17.58 -3.12
CA ALA A 188 8.04 -18.75 -3.75
C ALA A 188 6.69 -18.36 -4.34
N VAL A 189 6.42 -18.81 -5.56
CA VAL A 189 5.15 -18.58 -6.27
C VAL A 189 4.43 -19.91 -6.42
N ALA A 190 3.13 -19.92 -6.12
CA ALA A 190 2.23 -21.07 -6.30
C ALA A 190 0.96 -20.64 -7.05
#